data_e028f577d0ec0f939a8df10fd279663f
#
_entry.id   e028f577d0ec0f939a8df10fd279663f
#
_cell.length_a   1.000
_cell.length_b   1.000
_cell.length_c   1.000
_cell.angle_alpha   90.00
_cell.angle_beta   90.00
_cell.angle_gamma   90.00
#
_symmetry.space_group_name_H-M   'P 1'
#
loop_
_entity.id
_entity.type
_entity.pdbx_description
1 polymer ?
#
loop_
_entity_poly.entity_id
_entity_poly.type
_entity_poly.pdbx_seq_one_letter_code
_entity_poly.pdbx_strand_id
1 'polypeptide(L)'
;MITFTKHLKNSARFFCLAAAFAAFSSAWATDGKLRVRHLAREHNLITVQDARRYLLLPIQDNAPEAKVCLIGTDNLAATETVNVRLARERVDYFVPLDLSAFAGAAVTVDVHGMPADACCWKELELADTFDTTNREKFRPLYHHTPAYGWMNDPNGMFYLDGTWHLYFQHNPYGSTWGNMTWGHSTSTDLVHWQYEGTPILPDAHGTIFSGSCVIDRDNTAGFGAGAVVAFYTSAKSTPWGDSQSQSMAYSTDGGKTFTKYAGNPVLTSTKLDFRDPKVFWYAPGKHWVMILAGGQEMEIYSSTNLKQWKYESSFGLKQGAHGGVWECPDLVELPVEGTREKRWVLICNINPGGPFGGNAAQYFVGTFDGRKFTNESPTQTKWMDWGKDHYATVTFSNAPDGRVVALGWMSNWQYQGVLPTLQYRGANTIARDLSLYREAGELLLRCAPVPEMEAARAETRNFPSFRVSDSYEVSSLLDGNKGAYEVELELKNNGSERIILTLSNSKGERVNMHYDVARQQFVMERSESGLTNFSPDFPAMTVAPVVDTDHVRLRLFVDRSSVEAFGDNGKFVMTNRVFPSEPYNTLTFETWRGNFQVKTMKVYRIR
;
A
#
# COMPACT_ATOMS: atom_id res chain seq x y z
N MET A 1 -60.37 -49.48 18.45
CA MET A 1 -60.71 -50.89 18.41
C MET A 1 -59.52 -51.69 17.96
N ILE A 2 -58.94 -52.49 18.86
CA ILE A 2 -58.11 -53.69 18.69
C ILE A 2 -56.67 -53.41 18.24
N THR A 3 -55.69 -53.27 19.16
CA THR A 3 -54.95 -54.25 20.00
C THR A 3 -54.37 -55.47 19.27
N PHE A 4 -53.00 -55.61 19.31
CA PHE A 4 -52.18 -56.69 19.90
C PHE A 4 -50.79 -56.68 19.30
N THR A 5 -49.79 -56.33 20.05
CA THR A 5 -48.84 -57.04 20.94
C THR A 5 -48.11 -58.28 20.40
N LYS A 6 -46.73 -58.19 20.64
CA LYS A 6 -45.76 -59.27 20.97
C LYS A 6 -45.10 -59.99 19.77
N HIS A 7 -43.78 -60.27 19.77
CA HIS A 7 -42.72 -60.55 20.75
C HIS A 7 -41.37 -60.59 20.05
N LEU A 8 -40.40 -60.06 20.75
CA LEU A 8 -39.00 -60.45 20.90
C LEU A 8 -38.45 -61.68 20.16
N LYS A 9 -37.28 -61.55 19.53
CA LYS A 9 -36.06 -62.26 19.96
C LYS A 9 -34.79 -61.73 19.31
N ASN A 10 -33.77 -61.55 20.17
CA ASN A 10 -32.36 -61.22 19.98
C ASN A 10 -31.68 -62.05 18.90
N SER A 11 -30.78 -61.38 18.13
CA SER A 11 -29.46 -61.91 17.86
C SER A 11 -28.49 -60.75 17.55
N ALA A 12 -27.64 -60.48 18.51
CA ALA A 12 -26.47 -59.61 18.35
C ALA A 12 -25.54 -60.23 17.30
N ARG A 13 -25.32 -59.55 16.23
CA ARG A 13 -24.15 -59.78 15.36
C ARG A 13 -23.22 -58.60 15.54
N PHE A 14 -22.13 -58.83 16.30
CA PHE A 14 -20.94 -58.02 16.32
C PHE A 14 -20.36 -58.02 14.90
N PHE A 15 -20.47 -56.90 14.17
CA PHE A 15 -19.60 -56.59 13.07
C PHE A 15 -18.37 -55.90 13.65
N CYS A 16 -17.26 -56.64 13.72
CA CYS A 16 -15.94 -56.07 13.82
C CYS A 16 -15.68 -55.25 12.56
N LEU A 17 -15.82 -53.93 12.63
CA LEU A 17 -15.19 -53.04 11.70
C LEU A 17 -13.68 -53.11 11.98
N ALA A 18 -12.92 -53.88 11.21
CA ALA A 18 -11.51 -53.77 11.07
C ALA A 18 -11.23 -52.39 10.42
N ALA A 19 -10.89 -51.39 11.25
CA ALA A 19 -10.37 -50.16 10.77
C ALA A 19 -9.01 -50.48 10.13
N ALA A 20 -8.95 -50.45 8.81
CA ALA A 20 -7.69 -50.48 8.06
C ALA A 20 -6.94 -49.16 8.44
N PHE A 21 -6.00 -49.25 9.35
CA PHE A 21 -4.99 -48.22 9.53
C PHE A 21 -4.13 -48.21 8.26
N ALA A 22 -4.43 -47.35 7.32
CA ALA A 22 -3.52 -47.01 6.27
C ALA A 22 -2.24 -46.49 6.92
N ALA A 23 -1.10 -47.15 6.65
CA ALA A 23 0.19 -46.71 7.12
C ALA A 23 0.51 -45.38 6.46
N PHE A 24 0.39 -44.31 7.22
CA PHE A 24 0.75 -42.96 6.78
C PHE A 24 2.27 -42.84 6.76
N SER A 25 2.84 -42.49 5.60
CA SER A 25 4.26 -42.23 5.48
C SER A 25 4.61 -40.94 6.22
N SER A 26 5.64 -40.97 7.05
CA SER A 26 6.22 -39.78 7.66
C SER A 26 7.61 -39.54 7.08
N ALA A 27 7.85 -38.35 6.56
CA ALA A 27 9.20 -37.94 6.15
C ALA A 27 9.81 -37.06 7.24
N TRP A 28 11.11 -37.18 7.45
CA TRP A 28 11.90 -36.32 8.33
C TRP A 28 12.67 -35.32 7.48
N ALA A 29 12.72 -34.06 7.89
CA ALA A 29 13.69 -33.12 7.37
C ALA A 29 15.11 -33.49 7.85
N THR A 30 16.12 -33.00 7.18
CA THR A 30 17.52 -33.41 7.26
C THR A 30 18.16 -33.29 8.65
N ASP A 31 17.57 -32.57 9.63
CA ASP A 31 18.11 -32.39 10.98
C ASP A 31 17.36 -33.17 12.08
N GLY A 32 16.32 -33.92 11.73
CA GLY A 32 15.51 -34.72 12.67
C GLY A 32 14.58 -33.91 13.59
N LYS A 33 14.61 -32.58 13.52
CA LYS A 33 13.81 -31.67 14.36
C LYS A 33 12.45 -31.34 13.78
N LEU A 34 12.26 -31.51 12.46
CA LEU A 34 11.04 -31.24 11.71
C LEU A 34 10.48 -32.54 11.14
N ARG A 35 9.21 -32.80 11.42
CA ARG A 35 8.52 -34.01 10.94
C ARG A 35 7.18 -33.64 10.33
N VAL A 36 6.91 -34.14 9.11
CA VAL A 36 5.61 -34.04 8.44
C VAL A 36 4.85 -35.36 8.58
N ARG A 37 3.59 -35.30 9.01
CA ARG A 37 2.64 -36.42 9.04
C ARG A 37 1.46 -36.12 8.15
N HIS A 38 1.19 -36.99 7.22
CA HIS A 38 -0.02 -36.96 6.41
C HIS A 38 -1.13 -37.74 7.12
N LEU A 39 -2.19 -37.05 7.58
CA LEU A 39 -3.27 -37.66 8.37
C LEU A 39 -4.43 -38.15 7.51
N ALA A 40 -4.79 -37.36 6.50
CA ALA A 40 -5.86 -37.64 5.57
C ALA A 40 -5.56 -36.95 4.23
N ARG A 41 -6.43 -37.12 3.25
CA ARG A 41 -6.33 -36.38 2.01
C ARG A 41 -6.34 -34.88 2.31
N GLU A 42 -5.26 -34.19 1.97
CA GLU A 42 -5.08 -32.76 2.14
C GLU A 42 -5.11 -32.23 3.60
N HIS A 43 -4.90 -33.11 4.60
CA HIS A 43 -4.71 -32.72 5.98
C HIS A 43 -3.36 -33.23 6.50
N ASN A 44 -2.53 -32.32 6.97
CA ASN A 44 -1.14 -32.60 7.34
C ASN A 44 -0.75 -31.88 8.63
N LEU A 45 0.14 -32.50 9.39
CA LEU A 45 0.76 -31.89 10.57
C LEU A 45 2.26 -31.76 10.35
N ILE A 46 2.79 -30.58 10.61
CA ILE A 46 4.22 -30.33 10.74
C ILE A 46 4.53 -30.22 12.23
N THR A 47 5.32 -31.16 12.75
CA THR A 47 5.79 -31.11 14.14
C THR A 47 7.22 -30.60 14.18
N VAL A 48 7.46 -29.54 14.92
CA VAL A 48 8.78 -28.98 15.22
C VAL A 48 9.09 -29.30 16.67
N GLN A 49 10.20 -29.99 16.94
CA GLN A 49 10.56 -30.41 18.31
C GLN A 49 11.37 -29.36 19.08
N ASP A 50 12.12 -28.52 18.39
CA ASP A 50 12.96 -27.47 18.94
C ASP A 50 12.84 -26.27 18.00
N ALA A 51 11.85 -25.43 18.29
CA ALA A 51 11.50 -24.31 17.41
C ALA A 51 12.62 -23.27 17.41
N ARG A 52 13.10 -22.95 16.19
CA ARG A 52 13.89 -21.76 15.89
C ARG A 52 12.96 -20.57 15.72
N ARG A 53 13.52 -19.41 15.41
CA ARG A 53 12.73 -18.20 15.20
C ARG A 53 11.70 -18.36 14.08
N TYR A 54 12.06 -19.01 12.97
CA TYR A 54 11.20 -19.15 11.80
C TYR A 54 11.09 -20.59 11.31
N LEU A 55 9.90 -20.93 10.82
CA LEU A 55 9.71 -21.99 9.84
C LEU A 55 9.54 -21.31 8.49
N LEU A 56 10.48 -21.55 7.57
CA LEU A 56 10.42 -21.05 6.21
C LEU A 56 9.43 -21.88 5.40
N LEU A 57 8.38 -21.23 4.91
CA LEU A 57 7.33 -21.85 4.10
C LEU A 57 7.64 -21.64 2.62
N PRO A 58 7.80 -22.72 1.83
CA PRO A 58 8.01 -22.63 0.40
C PRO A 58 6.70 -22.29 -0.32
N ILE A 59 6.71 -21.24 -1.14
CA ILE A 59 5.56 -20.66 -1.82
C ILE A 59 5.61 -20.93 -3.33
N GLN A 60 4.46 -21.22 -3.90
CA GLN A 60 4.20 -21.18 -5.33
C GLN A 60 3.14 -20.12 -5.60
N ASP A 61 3.51 -19.02 -6.24
CA ASP A 61 2.71 -17.78 -6.35
C ASP A 61 1.29 -17.99 -6.92
N ASN A 62 1.15 -18.93 -7.85
CA ASN A 62 -0.14 -19.26 -8.48
C ASN A 62 -0.83 -20.53 -7.93
N ALA A 63 -0.35 -21.09 -6.82
CA ALA A 63 -1.01 -22.25 -6.20
C ALA A 63 -2.33 -21.85 -5.50
N PRO A 64 -3.28 -22.79 -5.35
CA PRO A 64 -4.40 -22.63 -4.45
C PRO A 64 -3.94 -22.41 -2.99
N GLU A 65 -4.69 -21.64 -2.24
CA GLU A 65 -4.39 -21.39 -0.83
C GLU A 65 -4.62 -22.62 0.04
N ALA A 66 -3.70 -22.89 0.93
CA ALA A 66 -3.81 -23.80 2.05
C ALA A 66 -4.12 -23.01 3.32
N LYS A 67 -4.75 -23.63 4.30
CA LYS A 67 -4.96 -23.07 5.63
C LYS A 67 -3.86 -23.57 6.55
N VAL A 68 -3.16 -22.65 7.20
CA VAL A 68 -2.04 -22.92 8.11
C VAL A 68 -2.36 -22.34 9.48
N CYS A 69 -2.26 -23.17 10.52
CA CYS A 69 -2.56 -22.78 11.90
C CYS A 69 -1.45 -23.28 12.85
N LEU A 70 -0.96 -22.41 13.73
CA LEU A 70 -0.03 -22.79 14.80
C LEU A 70 -0.80 -23.32 16.00
N ILE A 71 -0.40 -24.49 16.51
CA ILE A 71 -0.97 -25.11 17.70
C ILE A 71 0.14 -25.25 18.74
N GLY A 72 0.05 -24.50 19.83
CA GLY A 72 0.96 -24.64 20.96
C GLY A 72 0.72 -25.96 21.72
N THR A 73 1.77 -26.53 22.30
CA THR A 73 1.71 -27.84 23.00
C THR A 73 0.95 -27.80 24.30
N ASP A 74 0.94 -26.65 25.00
CA ASP A 74 0.51 -26.62 26.40
C ASP A 74 -0.95 -26.22 26.65
N ASN A 75 -1.66 -25.69 25.63
CA ASN A 75 -3.04 -25.20 25.83
C ASN A 75 -3.99 -25.34 24.67
N LEU A 76 -3.67 -25.96 23.57
CA LEU A 76 -4.58 -26.08 22.40
C LEU A 76 -5.10 -24.73 21.88
N ALA A 77 -4.56 -23.61 22.35
CA ALA A 77 -4.89 -22.31 21.81
C ALA A 77 -4.26 -22.19 20.43
N ALA A 78 -5.05 -22.53 19.41
CA ALA A 78 -4.66 -22.27 18.04
C ALA A 78 -4.48 -20.77 17.85
N THR A 79 -3.40 -20.39 17.18
CA THR A 79 -3.28 -19.04 16.60
C THR A 79 -4.32 -18.88 15.49
N GLU A 80 -4.52 -17.67 15.02
CA GLU A 80 -5.38 -17.49 13.86
C GLU A 80 -4.89 -18.32 12.67
N THR A 81 -5.87 -18.83 11.90
CA THR A 81 -5.59 -19.54 10.67
C THR A 81 -5.24 -18.54 9.58
N VAL A 82 -4.08 -18.71 8.96
CA VAL A 82 -3.65 -17.92 7.81
C VAL A 82 -3.77 -18.71 6.51
N ASN A 83 -4.04 -18.02 5.41
CA ASN A 83 -4.08 -18.60 4.08
C ASN A 83 -2.71 -18.45 3.41
N VAL A 84 -2.14 -19.56 2.93
CA VAL A 84 -0.79 -19.57 2.37
C VAL A 84 -0.77 -20.38 1.08
N ARG A 85 -0.18 -19.87 0.03
CA ARG A 85 -0.01 -20.57 -1.25
C ARG A 85 1.22 -21.48 -1.24
N LEU A 86 1.17 -22.51 -0.38
CA LEU A 86 2.26 -23.48 -0.27
C LEU A 86 2.56 -24.15 -1.61
N ALA A 87 3.84 -24.41 -1.87
CA ALA A 87 4.32 -24.96 -3.13
C ALA A 87 3.82 -26.40 -3.36
N ARG A 88 3.12 -26.62 -4.46
CA ARG A 88 2.61 -27.95 -4.88
C ARG A 88 3.58 -28.64 -5.83
N GLU A 89 4.07 -27.92 -6.84
CA GLU A 89 4.88 -28.45 -7.94
C GLU A 89 6.29 -27.87 -7.98
N ARG A 90 6.44 -26.59 -7.65
CA ARG A 90 7.71 -25.85 -7.63
C ARG A 90 7.72 -24.79 -6.54
N VAL A 91 8.90 -24.41 -6.08
CA VAL A 91 9.09 -23.29 -5.16
C VAL A 91 9.48 -22.05 -5.95
N ASP A 92 8.68 -20.99 -5.83
CA ASP A 92 8.97 -19.69 -6.43
C ASP A 92 9.76 -18.79 -5.47
N TYR A 93 9.43 -18.81 -4.16
CA TYR A 93 10.10 -18.09 -3.08
C TYR A 93 9.72 -18.66 -1.72
N PHE A 94 10.28 -18.08 -0.63
CA PHE A 94 9.97 -18.45 0.75
C PHE A 94 9.38 -17.28 1.53
N VAL A 95 8.57 -17.59 2.54
CA VAL A 95 8.10 -16.64 3.56
C VAL A 95 8.34 -17.19 4.96
N PRO A 96 8.62 -16.34 5.96
CA PRO A 96 8.85 -16.79 7.34
C PRO A 96 7.52 -16.92 8.10
N LEU A 97 7.27 -18.07 8.71
CA LEU A 97 6.28 -18.24 9.77
C LEU A 97 7.00 -18.04 11.11
N ASP A 98 6.64 -16.99 11.85
CA ASP A 98 7.30 -16.67 13.12
C ASP A 98 6.93 -17.67 14.22
N LEU A 99 7.92 -18.34 14.76
CA LEU A 99 7.82 -19.30 15.85
C LEU A 99 8.47 -18.79 17.14
N SER A 100 8.86 -17.51 17.22
CA SER A 100 9.62 -16.95 18.35
C SER A 100 8.92 -17.13 19.70
N ALA A 101 7.58 -17.13 19.70
CA ALA A 101 6.79 -17.42 20.92
C ALA A 101 6.98 -18.87 21.44
N PHE A 102 7.53 -19.78 20.63
CA PHE A 102 7.76 -21.19 20.94
C PHE A 102 9.25 -21.55 20.94
N ALA A 103 10.14 -20.55 20.96
CA ALA A 103 11.59 -20.78 20.85
C ALA A 103 12.09 -21.82 21.88
N GLY A 104 12.79 -22.85 21.41
CA GLY A 104 13.29 -23.98 22.21
C GLY A 104 12.21 -24.97 22.68
N ALA A 105 10.95 -24.77 22.29
CA ALA A 105 9.84 -25.67 22.63
C ALA A 105 9.35 -26.44 21.39
N ALA A 106 8.48 -27.42 21.65
CA ALA A 106 7.81 -28.11 20.55
C ALA A 106 6.57 -27.31 20.11
N VAL A 107 6.34 -27.26 18.79
CA VAL A 107 5.15 -26.65 18.21
C VAL A 107 4.63 -27.50 17.04
N THR A 108 3.32 -27.51 16.86
CA THR A 108 2.66 -28.18 15.73
C THR A 108 2.06 -27.12 14.82
N VAL A 109 2.29 -27.29 13.51
CA VAL A 109 1.63 -26.50 12.47
C VAL A 109 0.61 -27.41 11.77
N ASP A 110 -0.64 -27.06 11.85
CA ASP A 110 -1.77 -27.75 11.22
C ASP A 110 -2.03 -27.16 9.83
N VAL A 111 -2.01 -28.01 8.81
CA VAL A 111 -2.09 -27.58 7.40
C VAL A 111 -3.22 -28.32 6.69
N HIS A 112 -4.19 -27.58 6.19
CA HIS A 112 -5.29 -28.09 5.39
C HIS A 112 -5.26 -27.58 3.94
N GLY A 113 -5.73 -28.38 2.99
CA GLY A 113 -5.79 -28.04 1.57
C GLY A 113 -4.50 -28.35 0.81
N MET A 114 -3.61 -29.21 1.37
CA MET A 114 -2.35 -29.58 0.73
C MET A 114 -2.26 -31.08 0.50
N PRO A 115 -2.00 -31.55 -0.75
CA PRO A 115 -1.80 -32.96 -1.02
C PRO A 115 -0.50 -33.48 -0.40
N ALA A 116 -0.47 -34.78 -0.09
CA ALA A 116 0.67 -35.41 0.57
C ALA A 116 1.94 -35.49 -0.29
N ASP A 117 1.80 -35.41 -1.60
CA ASP A 117 2.90 -35.46 -2.59
C ASP A 117 3.41 -34.07 -3.01
N ALA A 118 2.91 -32.98 -2.41
CA ALA A 118 3.35 -31.62 -2.69
C ALA A 118 4.85 -31.45 -2.43
N CYS A 119 5.53 -30.69 -3.28
CA CYS A 119 6.98 -30.47 -3.15
C CYS A 119 7.35 -29.69 -1.88
N CYS A 120 6.45 -28.85 -1.36
CA CYS A 120 6.71 -28.04 -0.17
C CYS A 120 7.18 -28.86 1.03
N TRP A 121 6.73 -30.10 1.21
CA TRP A 121 7.10 -30.93 2.36
C TRP A 121 8.59 -31.25 2.48
N LYS A 122 9.31 -31.20 1.36
CA LYS A 122 10.76 -31.47 1.29
C LYS A 122 11.60 -30.21 1.41
N GLU A 123 10.96 -29.05 1.26
CA GLU A 123 11.63 -27.75 1.18
C GLU A 123 11.38 -26.88 2.44
N LEU A 124 10.66 -27.43 3.45
CA LEU A 124 10.49 -26.75 4.74
C LEU A 124 11.83 -26.66 5.47
N GLU A 125 12.13 -25.48 6.01
CA GLU A 125 13.39 -25.22 6.71
C GLU A 125 13.14 -24.46 8.03
N LEU A 126 13.89 -24.83 9.10
CA LEU A 126 13.96 -24.06 10.35
C LEU A 126 15.14 -23.11 10.31
N ALA A 127 14.90 -21.82 10.53
CA ALA A 127 15.91 -20.78 10.48
C ALA A 127 15.81 -19.79 11.64
N ASP A 128 16.95 -19.21 12.03
CA ASP A 128 17.00 -18.11 13.01
C ASP A 128 16.91 -16.75 12.35
N THR A 129 17.17 -16.69 11.05
CA THR A 129 17.12 -15.47 10.24
C THR A 129 16.35 -15.74 8.95
N PHE A 130 15.79 -14.66 8.39
CA PHE A 130 15.18 -14.66 7.06
C PHE A 130 15.84 -13.56 6.22
N ASP A 131 16.28 -13.89 5.02
CA ASP A 131 16.90 -12.92 4.11
C ASP A 131 15.83 -12.02 3.51
N THR A 132 15.82 -10.77 3.91
CA THR A 132 14.95 -9.71 3.40
C THR A 132 15.60 -8.88 2.29
N THR A 133 16.83 -9.20 1.88
CA THR A 133 17.56 -8.51 0.80
C THR A 133 17.04 -8.92 -0.58
N ASN A 134 15.77 -8.71 -0.83
CA ASN A 134 15.16 -9.03 -2.12
C ASN A 134 15.88 -8.30 -3.27
N ARG A 135 16.38 -9.07 -4.24
CA ARG A 135 17.15 -8.58 -5.40
C ARG A 135 16.39 -8.70 -6.71
N GLU A 136 15.08 -8.83 -6.67
CA GLU A 136 14.27 -8.92 -7.87
C GLU A 136 14.51 -7.72 -8.80
N LYS A 137 14.50 -8.01 -10.10
CA LYS A 137 14.81 -7.06 -11.16
C LYS A 137 14.04 -5.75 -11.06
N PHE A 138 12.74 -5.85 -10.77
CA PHE A 138 11.83 -4.70 -10.73
C PHE A 138 11.67 -4.08 -9.33
N ARG A 139 12.46 -4.52 -8.33
CA ARG A 139 12.44 -3.88 -7.03
C ARG A 139 12.98 -2.46 -7.13
N PRO A 140 12.20 -1.45 -6.73
CA PRO A 140 12.64 -0.07 -6.68
C PRO A 140 13.93 0.11 -5.85
N LEU A 141 14.70 1.14 -6.18
CA LEU A 141 15.94 1.47 -5.47
C LEU A 141 15.74 2.53 -4.38
N TYR A 142 14.74 3.42 -4.54
CA TYR A 142 14.44 4.47 -3.55
C TYR A 142 12.96 4.59 -3.19
N HIS A 143 12.04 3.96 -3.89
CA HIS A 143 10.65 3.88 -3.43
C HIS A 143 10.52 2.82 -2.34
N HIS A 144 9.72 3.10 -1.32
CA HIS A 144 9.42 2.12 -0.28
C HIS A 144 8.66 0.91 -0.87
N THR A 145 9.09 -0.28 -0.46
CA THR A 145 8.44 -1.56 -0.73
C THR A 145 8.44 -2.41 0.53
N PRO A 146 7.53 -3.37 0.69
CA PRO A 146 7.65 -4.33 1.78
C PRO A 146 8.95 -5.12 1.62
N ALA A 147 9.56 -5.53 2.71
CA ALA A 147 10.75 -6.38 2.66
C ALA A 147 10.47 -7.70 1.94
N TYR A 148 9.28 -8.23 2.13
CA TYR A 148 8.70 -9.42 1.47
C TYR A 148 7.17 -9.37 1.60
N GLY A 149 6.47 -10.23 0.86
CA GLY A 149 5.03 -10.35 0.92
C GLY A 149 4.29 -9.25 0.15
N TRP A 150 3.02 -9.08 0.46
CA TRP A 150 2.14 -8.10 -0.14
C TRP A 150 2.10 -6.79 0.65
N MET A 151 1.98 -5.68 -0.05
CA MET A 151 1.67 -4.36 0.53
C MET A 151 0.62 -3.64 -0.33
N ASN A 152 -0.33 -2.97 0.34
CA ASN A 152 -1.19 -1.94 -0.26
C ASN A 152 -1.13 -0.64 0.55
N ASP A 153 -2.20 -0.20 1.21
CA ASP A 153 -2.36 1.14 1.79
C ASP A 153 -1.27 1.50 2.81
N PRO A 154 -0.70 2.70 2.74
CA PRO A 154 0.05 3.27 3.84
C PRO A 154 -0.89 3.54 5.03
N ASN A 155 -0.46 3.24 6.24
CA ASN A 155 -1.24 3.30 7.47
C ASN A 155 -0.47 3.94 8.59
N GLY A 156 -1.18 4.43 9.60
CA GLY A 156 -0.61 4.77 10.90
C GLY A 156 0.59 5.71 10.85
N MET A 157 0.71 6.54 9.82
CA MET A 157 1.90 7.35 9.57
C MET A 157 2.04 8.50 10.56
N PHE A 158 3.21 8.64 11.18
CA PHE A 158 3.53 9.76 12.05
C PHE A 158 5.04 10.04 12.10
N TYR A 159 5.38 11.25 12.59
CA TYR A 159 6.76 11.65 12.87
C TYR A 159 6.96 11.77 14.38
N LEU A 160 8.04 11.18 14.89
CA LEU A 160 8.40 11.24 16.30
C LEU A 160 9.93 11.24 16.45
N ASP A 161 10.46 12.22 17.19
CA ASP A 161 11.87 12.29 17.59
C ASP A 161 12.88 12.06 16.47
N GLY A 162 12.69 12.72 15.31
CA GLY A 162 13.57 12.61 14.16
C GLY A 162 13.29 11.42 13.24
N THR A 163 12.26 10.63 13.53
CA THR A 163 11.94 9.41 12.80
C THR A 163 10.55 9.49 12.19
N TRP A 164 10.44 9.18 10.91
CA TRP A 164 9.21 8.95 10.19
C TRP A 164 8.81 7.49 10.34
N HIS A 165 7.61 7.23 10.84
CA HIS A 165 7.04 5.90 10.96
C HIS A 165 5.99 5.68 9.89
N LEU A 166 6.13 4.61 9.14
CA LEU A 166 5.20 4.17 8.11
C LEU A 166 4.75 2.76 8.44
N TYR A 167 3.48 2.60 8.80
CA TYR A 167 2.85 1.28 8.78
C TYR A 167 2.15 1.11 7.45
N PHE A 168 1.83 -0.14 7.11
CA PHE A 168 1.18 -0.45 5.83
C PHE A 168 0.41 -1.76 5.91
N GLN A 169 -0.62 -1.89 5.10
CA GLN A 169 -1.34 -3.14 4.91
C GLN A 169 -0.39 -4.19 4.39
N HIS A 170 -0.23 -5.29 5.15
CA HIS A 170 0.79 -6.29 4.88
C HIS A 170 0.22 -7.71 4.99
N ASN A 171 0.50 -8.55 3.98
CA ASN A 171 0.41 -9.99 4.09
C ASN A 171 1.83 -10.57 4.15
N PRO A 172 2.30 -11.03 5.32
CA PRO A 172 3.64 -11.59 5.45
C PRO A 172 3.75 -13.04 4.95
N TYR A 173 2.66 -13.67 4.54
CA TYR A 173 2.62 -15.09 4.17
C TYR A 173 2.52 -15.31 2.65
N GLY A 174 2.69 -14.27 1.87
CA GLY A 174 2.71 -14.33 0.40
C GLY A 174 2.48 -12.96 -0.23
N SER A 175 2.76 -12.87 -1.52
CA SER A 175 2.63 -11.63 -2.29
C SER A 175 1.24 -11.46 -2.92
N THR A 176 0.20 -11.87 -2.21
CA THR A 176 -1.21 -11.70 -2.57
C THR A 176 -1.97 -11.01 -1.45
N TRP A 177 -3.05 -10.32 -1.80
CA TRP A 177 -3.93 -9.73 -0.80
C TRP A 177 -4.58 -10.81 0.08
N GLY A 178 -4.58 -10.60 1.37
CA GLY A 178 -5.13 -11.51 2.38
C GLY A 178 -4.38 -11.38 3.70
N ASN A 179 -4.80 -12.05 4.76
CA ASN A 179 -4.13 -12.09 6.08
C ASN A 179 -3.68 -10.72 6.59
N MET A 180 -4.49 -9.68 6.39
CA MET A 180 -4.07 -8.29 6.59
C MET A 180 -3.61 -8.02 8.02
N THR A 181 -2.39 -7.51 8.09
CA THR A 181 -1.69 -7.03 9.29
C THR A 181 -1.16 -5.62 9.01
N TRP A 182 -0.58 -4.96 10.01
CA TRP A 182 0.24 -3.78 9.77
C TRP A 182 1.72 -4.15 9.81
N GLY A 183 2.39 -4.08 8.64
CA GLY A 183 3.84 -4.02 8.54
C GLY A 183 4.32 -2.63 9.00
N HIS A 184 5.59 -2.52 9.40
CA HIS A 184 6.18 -1.28 9.90
C HIS A 184 7.54 -1.03 9.26
N SER A 185 7.76 0.19 8.81
CA SER A 185 9.06 0.70 8.36
C SER A 185 9.32 2.07 8.97
N THR A 186 10.59 2.40 9.15
CA THR A 186 11.04 3.71 9.64
C THR A 186 12.01 4.38 8.67
N SER A 187 12.06 5.71 8.72
CA SER A 187 13.00 6.52 7.93
C SER A 187 13.38 7.79 8.68
N THR A 188 14.59 8.27 8.46
CA THR A 188 15.02 9.60 8.93
C THR A 188 14.93 10.67 7.84
N ASP A 189 14.65 10.27 6.59
CA ASP A 189 14.74 11.15 5.41
C ASP A 189 13.63 10.92 4.36
N LEU A 190 12.59 10.12 4.66
CA LEU A 190 11.48 9.81 3.75
C LEU A 190 11.87 9.08 2.43
N VAL A 191 13.16 8.76 2.26
CA VAL A 191 13.71 8.12 1.06
C VAL A 191 14.24 6.72 1.38
N HIS A 192 15.02 6.61 2.45
CA HIS A 192 15.60 5.34 2.88
C HIS A 192 14.80 4.75 4.02
N TRP A 193 14.20 3.59 3.78
CA TRP A 193 13.30 2.94 4.71
C TRP A 193 13.89 1.65 5.26
N GLN A 194 13.79 1.49 6.59
CA GLN A 194 14.19 0.29 7.32
C GLN A 194 12.94 -0.48 7.75
N TYR A 195 12.83 -1.76 7.38
CA TYR A 195 11.73 -2.63 7.84
C TYR A 195 11.94 -3.04 9.31
N GLU A 196 10.92 -2.85 10.13
CA GLU A 196 10.97 -3.06 11.60
C GLU A 196 10.13 -4.29 12.04
N GLY A 197 9.34 -4.88 11.15
CA GLY A 197 8.49 -6.02 11.46
C GLY A 197 7.01 -5.76 11.31
N THR A 198 6.19 -6.56 12.01
CA THR A 198 4.72 -6.53 11.92
C THR A 198 4.11 -6.38 13.31
N PRO A 199 3.99 -5.15 13.84
CA PRO A 199 3.63 -4.91 15.25
C PRO A 199 2.14 -5.08 15.57
N ILE A 200 1.23 -5.07 14.58
CA ILE A 200 -0.21 -5.25 14.81
C ILE A 200 -0.71 -6.42 13.98
N LEU A 201 -1.01 -7.52 14.68
CA LEU A 201 -1.50 -8.78 14.12
C LEU A 201 -3.02 -8.90 14.28
N PRO A 202 -3.71 -9.73 13.50
CA PRO A 202 -5.11 -10.08 13.68
C PRO A 202 -5.44 -10.59 15.08
N ASP A 203 -6.71 -10.58 15.44
CA ASP A 203 -7.26 -11.18 16.67
C ASP A 203 -8.70 -11.67 16.45
N ALA A 204 -9.40 -11.97 17.54
CA ALA A 204 -10.79 -12.45 17.48
C ALA A 204 -11.77 -11.44 16.83
N HIS A 205 -11.40 -10.15 16.70
CA HIS A 205 -12.18 -9.15 16.00
C HIS A 205 -11.96 -9.15 14.48
N GLY A 206 -10.94 -9.85 13.99
CA GLY A 206 -10.64 -10.02 12.57
C GLY A 206 -9.26 -9.55 12.15
N THR A 207 -9.06 -9.45 10.84
CA THR A 207 -7.84 -8.92 10.22
C THR A 207 -7.76 -7.40 10.39
N ILE A 208 -6.55 -6.86 10.24
CA ILE A 208 -6.25 -5.45 10.51
C ILE A 208 -6.27 -4.68 9.19
N PHE A 209 -7.35 -3.93 8.95
CA PHE A 209 -7.46 -3.03 7.80
C PHE A 209 -6.86 -1.66 8.10
N SER A 210 -6.98 -0.75 7.14
CA SER A 210 -6.32 0.55 7.17
C SER A 210 -6.77 1.45 8.33
N GLY A 211 -5.95 2.46 8.60
CA GLY A 211 -6.18 3.43 9.66
C GLY A 211 -4.99 4.37 9.90
N SER A 212 -4.97 5.01 11.07
CA SER A 212 -4.03 6.09 11.40
C SER A 212 -3.47 5.98 12.81
N CYS A 213 -2.37 6.70 13.06
CA CYS A 213 -1.82 6.89 14.41
C CYS A 213 -1.87 8.35 14.83
N VAL A 214 -2.07 8.57 16.13
CA VAL A 214 -1.93 9.87 16.78
C VAL A 214 -1.04 9.76 18.02
N ILE A 215 -0.43 10.88 18.42
CA ILE A 215 0.33 10.99 19.67
C ILE A 215 -0.57 11.68 20.70
N ASP A 216 -1.00 10.94 21.71
CA ASP A 216 -1.83 11.47 22.83
C ASP A 216 -0.94 12.18 23.86
N ARG A 217 -0.57 13.45 23.58
CA ARG A 217 0.35 14.24 24.40
C ARG A 217 -0.20 14.47 25.80
N ASP A 218 -1.52 14.68 25.90
CA ASP A 218 -2.21 15.09 27.13
C ASP A 218 -2.79 13.89 27.90
N ASN A 219 -2.49 12.67 27.47
CA ASN A 219 -3.00 11.42 28.10
C ASN A 219 -4.52 11.37 28.19
N THR A 220 -5.21 11.81 27.16
CA THR A 220 -6.70 11.85 27.14
C THR A 220 -7.29 10.44 27.15
N ALA A 221 -6.59 9.48 26.59
CA ALA A 221 -6.96 8.06 26.61
C ALA A 221 -6.54 7.30 27.89
N GLY A 222 -5.67 7.88 28.71
CA GLY A 222 -5.20 7.25 29.95
C GLY A 222 -4.21 6.09 29.71
N PHE A 223 -3.47 6.10 28.60
CA PHE A 223 -2.43 5.10 28.30
C PHE A 223 -1.00 5.57 28.62
N GLY A 224 -0.86 6.81 29.07
CA GLY A 224 0.39 7.51 29.33
C GLY A 224 0.54 8.74 28.40
N ALA A 225 1.13 9.82 28.93
CA ALA A 225 1.38 11.02 28.16
C ALA A 225 2.37 10.72 27.02
N GLY A 226 2.02 11.14 25.80
CA GLY A 226 2.84 10.86 24.62
C GLY A 226 2.68 9.45 24.05
N ALA A 227 1.75 8.63 24.55
CA ALA A 227 1.46 7.34 23.94
C ALA A 227 1.05 7.49 22.47
N VAL A 228 1.56 6.62 21.62
CA VAL A 228 1.11 6.50 20.23
C VAL A 228 -0.15 5.64 20.21
N VAL A 229 -1.26 6.16 19.72
CA VAL A 229 -2.53 5.43 19.62
C VAL A 229 -2.83 5.16 18.16
N ALA A 230 -2.85 3.87 17.79
CA ALA A 230 -3.24 3.39 16.47
C ALA A 230 -4.74 3.12 16.43
N PHE A 231 -5.41 3.64 15.41
CA PHE A 231 -6.79 3.31 15.07
C PHE A 231 -6.80 2.55 13.75
N TYR A 232 -7.52 1.46 13.70
CA TYR A 232 -7.60 0.59 12.54
C TYR A 232 -8.98 -0.06 12.44
N THR A 233 -9.32 -0.56 11.26
CA THR A 233 -10.54 -1.33 11.09
C THR A 233 -10.26 -2.79 11.34
N SER A 234 -11.01 -3.39 12.26
CA SER A 234 -11.10 -4.84 12.43
C SER A 234 -12.12 -5.37 11.41
N ALA A 235 -11.65 -6.22 10.48
CA ALA A 235 -12.48 -6.79 9.42
C ALA A 235 -12.61 -8.30 9.60
N LYS A 236 -13.84 -8.78 9.75
CA LYS A 236 -14.15 -10.18 10.00
C LYS A 236 -15.22 -10.68 9.04
N SER A 237 -14.89 -11.70 8.27
CA SER A 237 -15.90 -12.44 7.50
C SER A 237 -16.76 -13.30 8.43
N THR A 238 -18.05 -13.19 8.29
CA THR A 238 -19.04 -13.96 9.03
C THR A 238 -19.99 -14.67 8.07
N PRO A 239 -20.73 -15.71 8.50
CA PRO A 239 -21.74 -16.34 7.67
C PRO A 239 -22.85 -15.38 7.18
N TRP A 240 -22.96 -14.21 7.80
CA TRP A 240 -23.97 -13.20 7.51
C TRP A 240 -23.44 -12.03 6.67
N GLY A 241 -22.18 -12.11 6.22
CA GLY A 241 -21.45 -11.08 5.51
C GLY A 241 -20.26 -10.55 6.32
N ASP A 242 -19.51 -9.65 5.71
CA ASP A 242 -18.35 -9.02 6.36
C ASP A 242 -18.80 -8.02 7.42
N SER A 243 -18.11 -8.01 8.55
CA SER A 243 -18.28 -7.04 9.63
C SER A 243 -17.03 -6.18 9.73
N GLN A 244 -17.21 -4.87 9.71
CA GLN A 244 -16.14 -3.89 9.86
C GLN A 244 -16.44 -2.98 11.05
N SER A 245 -15.47 -2.86 11.96
CA SER A 245 -15.58 -2.03 13.17
C SER A 245 -14.26 -1.36 13.46
N GLN A 246 -14.29 -0.20 14.15
CA GLN A 246 -13.06 0.49 14.45
C GLN A 246 -12.51 0.03 15.80
N SER A 247 -11.25 -0.33 15.79
CA SER A 247 -10.49 -0.78 16.96
C SER A 247 -9.28 0.12 17.18
N MET A 248 -8.67 0.03 18.36
CA MET A 248 -7.45 0.75 18.66
C MET A 248 -6.43 -0.12 19.42
N ALA A 249 -5.18 0.27 19.27
CA ALA A 249 -4.06 -0.21 20.04
C ALA A 249 -3.19 0.96 20.48
N TYR A 250 -2.39 0.80 21.53
CA TYR A 250 -1.51 1.86 22.01
C TYR A 250 -0.09 1.35 22.23
N SER A 251 0.85 2.25 22.06
CA SER A 251 2.29 2.04 22.26
C SER A 251 2.83 3.06 23.24
N THR A 252 3.69 2.59 24.15
CA THR A 252 4.45 3.44 25.10
C THR A 252 5.95 3.44 24.80
N ASP A 253 6.36 2.81 23.70
CA ASP A 253 7.75 2.67 23.27
C ASP A 253 8.03 3.35 21.91
N GLY A 254 7.22 4.36 21.57
CA GLY A 254 7.38 5.14 20.33
C GLY A 254 6.87 4.45 19.06
N GLY A 255 5.93 3.51 19.19
CA GLY A 255 5.33 2.82 18.04
C GLY A 255 6.04 1.53 17.62
N LYS A 256 6.98 1.03 18.43
CA LYS A 256 7.68 -0.24 18.12
C LYS A 256 6.81 -1.46 18.40
N THR A 257 6.11 -1.43 19.53
CA THR A 257 5.15 -2.48 19.91
C THR A 257 3.82 -1.88 20.31
N PHE A 258 2.73 -2.64 20.14
CA PHE A 258 1.38 -2.18 20.45
C PHE A 258 0.64 -3.16 21.35
N THR A 259 -0.07 -2.61 22.33
CA THR A 259 -1.04 -3.33 23.15
C THR A 259 -2.45 -3.00 22.65
N LYS A 260 -3.21 -4.01 22.26
CA LYS A 260 -4.60 -3.83 21.84
C LYS A 260 -5.47 -3.40 23.02
N TYR A 261 -6.36 -2.46 22.81
CA TYR A 261 -7.26 -1.99 23.85
C TYR A 261 -8.29 -3.07 24.20
N ALA A 262 -8.41 -3.39 25.48
CA ALA A 262 -9.31 -4.45 25.96
C ALA A 262 -10.81 -4.13 25.73
N GLY A 263 -11.16 -2.86 25.50
CA GLY A 263 -12.53 -2.43 25.20
C GLY A 263 -12.86 -2.33 23.71
N ASN A 264 -12.05 -2.94 22.82
CA ASN A 264 -12.34 -2.99 21.41
C ASN A 264 -13.60 -3.81 21.11
N PRO A 265 -14.35 -3.49 20.04
CA PRO A 265 -14.18 -2.32 19.17
C PRO A 265 -14.70 -1.02 19.83
N VAL A 266 -14.09 0.13 19.49
CA VAL A 266 -14.50 1.45 19.99
C VAL A 266 -15.61 2.11 19.18
N LEU A 267 -15.85 1.65 17.96
CA LEU A 267 -16.93 2.14 17.10
C LEU A 267 -17.41 1.00 16.18
N THR A 268 -18.72 0.79 16.11
CA THR A 268 -19.36 -0.24 15.29
C THR A 268 -20.40 0.35 14.37
N SER A 269 -20.69 -0.33 13.26
CA SER A 269 -21.75 0.02 12.32
C SER A 269 -22.34 -1.22 11.69
N THR A 270 -23.52 -1.09 11.12
CA THR A 270 -24.16 -2.10 10.25
C THR A 270 -23.85 -1.89 8.76
N LYS A 271 -23.12 -0.82 8.41
CA LYS A 271 -22.67 -0.57 7.05
C LYS A 271 -21.59 -1.58 6.66
N LEU A 272 -21.63 -2.08 5.42
CA LEU A 272 -20.67 -3.07 4.92
C LEU A 272 -19.26 -2.47 4.74
N ASP A 273 -19.18 -1.26 4.16
CA ASP A 273 -17.94 -0.55 3.86
C ASP A 273 -17.71 0.57 4.89
N PHE A 274 -17.45 0.17 6.15
CA PHE A 274 -17.28 1.08 7.29
C PHE A 274 -15.85 0.97 7.82
N ARG A 275 -14.90 1.74 7.22
CA ARG A 275 -13.47 1.52 7.42
C ARG A 275 -12.58 2.75 7.30
N ASP A 276 -11.28 2.55 7.57
CA ASP A 276 -10.15 3.44 7.33
C ASP A 276 -10.20 4.71 8.18
N PRO A 277 -10.18 4.61 9.52
CA PRO A 277 -10.29 5.77 10.40
C PRO A 277 -9.03 6.64 10.36
N LYS A 278 -9.19 7.91 9.98
CA LYS A 278 -8.21 8.97 10.21
C LYS A 278 -8.59 9.76 11.45
N VAL A 279 -7.69 9.80 12.41
CA VAL A 279 -7.88 10.52 13.68
C VAL A 279 -6.90 11.68 13.78
N PHE A 280 -7.35 12.83 14.30
CA PHE A 280 -6.52 14.00 14.60
C PHE A 280 -7.13 14.85 15.71
N TRP A 281 -6.28 15.68 16.34
CA TRP A 281 -6.71 16.65 17.35
C TRP A 281 -7.20 17.95 16.72
N TYR A 282 -8.44 18.35 16.99
CA TYR A 282 -8.98 19.63 16.57
C TYR A 282 -8.81 20.66 17.70
N ALA A 283 -7.73 21.43 17.64
CA ALA A 283 -7.33 22.35 18.71
C ALA A 283 -8.37 23.42 19.06
N PRO A 284 -9.09 24.08 18.09
CA PRO A 284 -10.10 25.08 18.43
C PRO A 284 -11.26 24.52 19.26
N GLY A 285 -11.67 23.28 19.01
CA GLY A 285 -12.75 22.59 19.72
C GLY A 285 -12.29 21.77 20.91
N LYS A 286 -10.99 21.62 21.13
CA LYS A 286 -10.37 20.78 22.17
C LYS A 286 -10.94 19.36 22.22
N HIS A 287 -11.02 18.72 21.06
CA HIS A 287 -11.49 17.34 20.94
C HIS A 287 -10.79 16.62 19.79
N TRP A 288 -10.82 15.31 19.83
CA TRP A 288 -10.39 14.44 18.76
C TRP A 288 -11.48 14.35 17.70
N VAL A 289 -11.07 14.30 16.45
CA VAL A 289 -11.93 14.04 15.29
C VAL A 289 -11.50 12.73 14.67
N MET A 290 -12.47 11.91 14.30
CA MET A 290 -12.29 10.74 13.43
C MET A 290 -13.11 10.95 12.17
N ILE A 291 -12.48 10.82 11.01
CA ILE A 291 -13.16 10.70 9.72
C ILE A 291 -12.90 9.30 9.18
N LEU A 292 -13.93 8.64 8.68
CA LEU A 292 -13.83 7.30 8.11
C LEU A 292 -14.80 7.12 6.94
N ALA A 293 -14.54 6.11 6.12
CA ALA A 293 -15.40 5.79 4.99
C ALA A 293 -16.65 5.00 5.43
N GLY A 294 -17.80 5.38 4.90
CA GLY A 294 -19.11 4.73 5.11
C GLY A 294 -19.80 4.39 3.79
N GLY A 295 -19.12 3.64 2.91
CA GLY A 295 -19.60 3.32 1.57
C GLY A 295 -19.19 4.37 0.54
N GLN A 296 -20.10 5.24 0.11
CA GLN A 296 -19.83 6.35 -0.83
C GLN A 296 -20.00 7.72 -0.17
N GLU A 297 -19.74 7.80 1.12
CA GLU A 297 -19.68 9.03 1.91
C GLU A 297 -18.62 8.88 3.01
N MET A 298 -18.18 10.01 3.57
CA MET A 298 -17.32 10.04 4.74
C MET A 298 -18.14 10.39 5.97
N GLU A 299 -17.92 9.69 7.08
CA GLU A 299 -18.55 9.96 8.36
C GLU A 299 -17.56 10.62 9.31
N ILE A 300 -18.03 11.62 10.04
CA ILE A 300 -17.23 12.42 10.98
C ILE A 300 -17.75 12.21 12.41
N TYR A 301 -16.83 11.90 13.30
CA TYR A 301 -17.07 11.66 14.72
C TYR A 301 -16.18 12.54 15.59
N SER A 302 -16.61 12.83 16.80
CA SER A 302 -15.82 13.52 17.81
C SER A 302 -15.64 12.68 19.08
N SER A 303 -14.54 12.91 19.80
CA SER A 303 -14.23 12.26 21.08
C SER A 303 -13.41 13.17 21.97
N THR A 304 -13.58 13.07 23.29
CA THR A 304 -12.72 13.74 24.29
C THR A 304 -11.66 12.81 24.86
N ASN A 305 -11.75 11.49 24.62
CA ASN A 305 -10.92 10.47 25.29
C ASN A 305 -10.46 9.34 24.37
N LEU A 306 -10.62 9.48 23.04
CA LEU A 306 -10.25 8.48 22.02
C LEU A 306 -10.99 7.12 22.13
N LYS A 307 -11.77 6.89 23.18
CA LYS A 307 -12.46 5.62 23.46
C LYS A 307 -13.94 5.64 23.13
N GLN A 308 -14.56 6.81 23.24
CA GLN A 308 -15.99 7.00 23.03
C GLN A 308 -16.17 8.03 21.93
N TRP A 309 -16.89 7.65 20.88
CA TRP A 309 -17.05 8.45 19.69
C TRP A 309 -18.51 8.83 19.48
N LYS A 310 -18.74 10.10 19.18
CA LYS A 310 -20.05 10.65 18.88
C LYS A 310 -20.12 11.02 17.42
N TYR A 311 -21.12 10.53 16.69
CA TYR A 311 -21.39 10.94 15.32
C TYR A 311 -21.74 12.44 15.26
N GLU A 312 -21.14 13.15 14.31
CA GLU A 312 -21.36 14.58 14.10
C GLU A 312 -22.00 14.86 12.74
N SER A 313 -21.46 14.31 11.65
CA SER A 313 -21.97 14.57 10.30
C SER A 313 -21.43 13.54 9.28
N SER A 314 -22.01 13.58 8.07
CA SER A 314 -21.41 12.92 6.90
C SER A 314 -21.15 13.93 5.77
N PHE A 315 -20.29 13.52 4.84
CA PHE A 315 -19.92 14.30 3.66
C PHE A 315 -19.84 13.39 2.44
N GLY A 316 -20.23 13.92 1.27
CA GLY A 316 -19.90 13.34 -0.03
C GLY A 316 -21.10 12.90 -0.84
N LEU A 317 -22.23 12.64 -0.23
CA LEU A 317 -23.44 12.28 -0.97
C LEU A 317 -23.74 13.33 -2.07
N LYS A 318 -23.63 12.93 -3.33
CA LYS A 318 -23.78 13.79 -4.54
C LYS A 318 -22.63 14.77 -4.81
N GLN A 319 -21.46 14.59 -4.24
CA GLN A 319 -20.27 15.40 -4.51
C GLN A 319 -19.08 14.50 -4.86
N GLY A 320 -18.28 14.93 -5.85
CA GLY A 320 -17.13 14.16 -6.31
C GLY A 320 -17.49 12.96 -7.21
N ALA A 321 -16.52 12.09 -7.44
CA ALA A 321 -16.69 10.86 -8.21
C ALA A 321 -17.39 9.80 -7.37
N HIS A 322 -18.33 9.09 -7.98
CA HIS A 322 -19.07 7.98 -7.45
C HIS A 322 -19.02 6.78 -8.42
N GLY A 323 -19.54 5.64 -8.02
CA GLY A 323 -19.52 4.41 -8.82
C GLY A 323 -18.57 3.35 -8.31
N GLY A 324 -17.85 3.67 -7.22
CA GLY A 324 -17.02 2.76 -6.45
C GLY A 324 -17.14 3.01 -4.96
N VAL A 325 -16.42 2.25 -4.17
CA VAL A 325 -16.34 2.43 -2.72
C VAL A 325 -15.35 3.56 -2.41
N TRP A 326 -15.71 4.41 -1.47
CA TRP A 326 -14.83 5.43 -0.92
C TRP A 326 -14.01 4.83 0.22
N GLU A 327 -12.69 5.13 0.23
CA GLU A 327 -11.72 4.51 1.13
C GLU A 327 -10.68 5.54 1.59
N CYS A 328 -9.95 5.21 2.65
CA CYS A 328 -8.77 5.92 3.15
C CYS A 328 -8.94 7.45 3.16
N PRO A 329 -9.90 8.00 3.94
CA PRO A 329 -10.06 9.44 4.03
C PRO A 329 -8.89 10.10 4.76
N ASP A 330 -8.62 11.35 4.40
CA ASP A 330 -7.81 12.25 5.22
C ASP A 330 -8.45 13.63 5.27
N LEU A 331 -8.26 14.36 6.35
CA LEU A 331 -8.80 15.72 6.53
C LEU A 331 -7.74 16.59 7.19
N VAL A 332 -7.16 17.49 6.41
CA VAL A 332 -6.00 18.31 6.81
C VAL A 332 -6.20 19.78 6.50
N GLU A 333 -5.61 20.66 7.31
CA GLU A 333 -5.57 22.09 7.05
C GLU A 333 -4.28 22.45 6.32
N LEU A 334 -4.41 23.02 5.11
CA LEU A 334 -3.27 23.36 4.25
C LEU A 334 -3.11 24.89 4.09
N PRO A 335 -1.85 25.38 4.03
CA PRO A 335 -1.58 26.77 3.70
C PRO A 335 -1.90 27.06 2.22
N VAL A 336 -2.39 28.27 1.94
CA VAL A 336 -2.54 28.81 0.59
C VAL A 336 -1.27 29.62 0.26
N GLU A 337 -0.54 29.20 -0.75
CA GLU A 337 0.73 29.80 -1.14
C GLU A 337 0.65 31.31 -1.36
N GLY A 338 1.69 32.02 -0.93
CA GLY A 338 1.79 33.47 -1.05
C GLY A 338 0.83 34.26 -0.13
N THR A 339 0.09 33.61 0.76
CA THR A 339 -0.87 34.23 1.67
C THR A 339 -0.68 33.75 3.12
N ARG A 340 -1.50 34.28 4.05
CA ARG A 340 -1.64 33.72 5.41
C ARG A 340 -2.90 32.86 5.55
N GLU A 341 -3.61 32.66 4.46
CA GLU A 341 -4.85 31.90 4.41
C GLU A 341 -4.56 30.40 4.53
N LYS A 342 -5.47 29.69 5.17
CA LYS A 342 -5.49 28.23 5.21
C LYS A 342 -6.87 27.72 4.83
N ARG A 343 -6.93 26.54 4.24
CA ARG A 343 -8.18 25.81 3.97
C ARG A 343 -8.04 24.35 4.36
N TRP A 344 -9.17 23.77 4.69
CA TRP A 344 -9.25 22.33 4.90
C TRP A 344 -9.35 21.60 3.57
N VAL A 345 -8.64 20.50 3.48
CA VAL A 345 -8.70 19.59 2.35
C VAL A 345 -9.10 18.22 2.85
N LEU A 346 -10.18 17.69 2.26
CA LEU A 346 -10.61 16.32 2.46
C LEU A 346 -10.10 15.50 1.27
N ILE A 347 -9.27 14.50 1.55
CA ILE A 347 -8.80 13.51 0.59
C ILE A 347 -9.74 12.32 0.65
N CYS A 348 -10.10 11.79 -0.51
CA CYS A 348 -10.98 10.63 -0.65
C CYS A 348 -10.49 9.74 -1.78
N ASN A 349 -10.16 8.52 -1.46
CA ASN A 349 -9.78 7.52 -2.44
C ASN A 349 -11.04 6.76 -2.91
N ILE A 350 -11.09 6.36 -4.18
CA ILE A 350 -12.24 5.66 -4.77
C ILE A 350 -11.79 4.46 -5.60
N ASN A 351 -12.47 3.31 -5.45
CA ASN A 351 -12.21 2.12 -6.26
C ASN A 351 -13.51 1.29 -6.50
N PRO A 352 -13.86 1.01 -7.80
CA PRO A 352 -13.39 1.69 -9.00
C PRO A 352 -13.91 3.13 -9.08
N GLY A 353 -13.53 3.87 -10.11
CA GLY A 353 -14.04 5.25 -10.32
C GLY A 353 -12.95 6.23 -10.77
N GLY A 354 -11.73 5.76 -10.91
CA GLY A 354 -10.62 6.57 -11.42
C GLY A 354 -10.80 6.96 -12.90
N PRO A 355 -10.22 8.10 -13.34
CA PRO A 355 -10.41 8.64 -14.69
C PRO A 355 -9.81 7.74 -15.78
N PHE A 356 -8.87 6.87 -15.43
CA PHE A 356 -8.20 5.94 -16.36
C PHE A 356 -8.51 4.46 -16.05
N GLY A 357 -9.58 4.22 -15.30
CA GLY A 357 -9.99 2.89 -14.83
C GLY A 357 -9.32 2.47 -13.52
N GLY A 358 -10.02 1.65 -12.75
CA GLY A 358 -9.61 1.21 -11.42
C GLY A 358 -9.70 2.34 -10.39
N ASN A 359 -8.69 2.45 -9.55
CA ASN A 359 -8.66 3.36 -8.41
C ASN A 359 -8.05 4.74 -8.72
N ALA A 360 -8.40 5.74 -7.91
CA ALA A 360 -7.78 7.07 -7.91
C ALA A 360 -8.04 7.79 -6.59
N ALA A 361 -7.29 8.87 -6.34
CA ALA A 361 -7.45 9.76 -5.18
C ALA A 361 -8.05 11.10 -5.62
N GLN A 362 -9.25 11.43 -5.15
CA GLN A 362 -9.90 12.72 -5.32
C GLN A 362 -9.74 13.58 -4.07
N TYR A 363 -9.91 14.90 -4.20
CA TYR A 363 -9.85 15.81 -3.07
C TYR A 363 -10.91 16.92 -3.16
N PHE A 364 -11.25 17.47 -2.01
CA PHE A 364 -12.20 18.57 -1.85
C PHE A 364 -11.55 19.67 -1.02
N VAL A 365 -11.67 20.93 -1.45
CA VAL A 365 -11.18 22.10 -0.71
C VAL A 365 -12.36 22.79 -0.06
N GLY A 366 -12.23 23.16 1.22
CA GLY A 366 -13.34 23.77 1.92
C GLY A 366 -13.02 24.26 3.33
N THR A 367 -14.04 24.31 4.16
CA THR A 367 -13.96 24.69 5.57
C THR A 367 -14.37 23.53 6.46
N PHE A 368 -13.80 23.49 7.67
CA PHE A 368 -14.15 22.52 8.70
C PHE A 368 -14.27 23.21 10.06
N ASP A 369 -15.36 22.98 10.76
CA ASP A 369 -15.66 23.62 12.06
C ASP A 369 -15.41 22.70 13.27
N GLY A 370 -14.75 21.56 13.05
CA GLY A 370 -14.51 20.53 14.05
C GLY A 370 -15.58 19.44 14.07
N ARG A 371 -16.65 19.57 13.30
CA ARG A 371 -17.78 18.63 13.24
C ARG A 371 -18.30 18.39 11.84
N LYS A 372 -18.21 19.39 10.97
CA LYS A 372 -18.74 19.33 9.61
C LYS A 372 -17.75 19.93 8.62
N PHE A 373 -17.50 19.18 7.55
CA PHE A 373 -16.78 19.68 6.38
C PHE A 373 -17.76 20.24 5.35
N THR A 374 -17.42 21.41 4.77
CA THR A 374 -18.20 22.07 3.71
C THR A 374 -17.30 22.34 2.53
N ASN A 375 -17.58 21.70 1.40
CA ASN A 375 -16.83 21.84 0.14
C ASN A 375 -17.17 23.18 -0.56
N GLU A 376 -16.15 23.92 -0.98
CA GLU A 376 -16.29 25.19 -1.71
C GLU A 376 -16.59 25.01 -3.21
N SER A 377 -16.36 23.82 -3.78
CA SER A 377 -16.55 23.51 -5.21
C SER A 377 -17.38 22.23 -5.41
N PRO A 378 -18.67 22.21 -5.01
CA PRO A 378 -19.45 20.96 -4.92
C PRO A 378 -19.76 20.28 -6.26
N THR A 379 -19.60 21.00 -7.38
CA THR A 379 -19.89 20.47 -8.73
C THR A 379 -18.64 19.96 -9.48
N GLN A 380 -17.45 20.07 -8.87
CA GLN A 380 -16.19 19.71 -9.49
C GLN A 380 -15.61 18.46 -8.83
N THR A 381 -15.07 17.56 -9.66
CA THR A 381 -14.21 16.46 -9.21
C THR A 381 -12.76 16.84 -9.47
N LYS A 382 -11.93 16.82 -8.43
CA LYS A 382 -10.52 17.17 -8.48
C LYS A 382 -9.68 15.95 -8.09
N TRP A 383 -8.65 15.65 -8.88
CA TRP A 383 -7.78 14.50 -8.69
C TRP A 383 -6.41 14.94 -8.18
N MET A 384 -5.86 14.19 -7.20
CA MET A 384 -4.53 14.47 -6.64
C MET A 384 -3.40 14.04 -7.58
N ASP A 385 -3.65 13.00 -8.36
CA ASP A 385 -2.70 12.40 -9.29
C ASP A 385 -3.45 11.99 -10.56
N TRP A 386 -2.86 12.26 -11.71
CA TRP A 386 -3.41 11.98 -13.03
C TRP A 386 -2.79 10.75 -13.68
N GLY A 387 -1.98 10.00 -12.94
CA GLY A 387 -1.50 8.68 -13.33
C GLY A 387 -2.53 7.58 -13.02
N LYS A 388 -2.19 6.37 -13.40
CA LYS A 388 -3.04 5.21 -13.16
C LYS A 388 -2.69 4.49 -11.84
N ASP A 389 -1.50 4.75 -11.27
CA ASP A 389 -0.95 4.01 -10.15
C ASP A 389 -0.75 4.89 -8.90
N HIS A 390 -1.84 5.52 -8.44
CA HIS A 390 -1.83 6.32 -7.21
C HIS A 390 -3.12 6.09 -6.43
N TYR A 391 -2.99 5.59 -5.19
CA TYR A 391 -4.15 5.26 -4.37
C TYR A 391 -3.85 5.28 -2.88
N ALA A 392 -4.92 5.19 -2.07
CA ALA A 392 -4.88 5.10 -0.60
C ALA A 392 -4.02 6.19 0.05
N THR A 393 -4.01 7.38 -0.54
CA THR A 393 -3.18 8.51 -0.10
C THR A 393 -3.67 9.06 1.22
N VAL A 394 -2.77 9.08 2.20
CA VAL A 394 -2.97 9.66 3.53
C VAL A 394 -1.72 10.42 3.97
N THR A 395 -1.86 11.23 5.04
CA THR A 395 -0.80 12.11 5.52
C THR A 395 -0.19 11.64 6.84
N PHE A 396 1.08 12.01 7.07
CA PHE A 396 1.76 11.80 8.34
C PHE A 396 1.17 12.71 9.43
N SER A 397 0.86 12.13 10.58
CA SER A 397 0.55 12.90 11.78
C SER A 397 1.84 13.49 12.38
N ASN A 398 1.73 14.64 13.02
CA ASN A 398 2.82 15.28 13.76
C ASN A 398 4.08 15.58 12.92
N ALA A 399 3.95 15.79 11.59
CA ALA A 399 5.07 16.20 10.75
C ALA A 399 5.73 17.49 11.28
N PRO A 400 7.07 17.64 11.19
CA PRO A 400 7.78 18.81 11.71
C PRO A 400 7.46 20.07 10.89
N ASP A 401 7.69 21.23 11.48
CA ASP A 401 7.62 22.55 10.85
C ASP A 401 6.25 22.93 10.26
N GLY A 402 5.18 22.24 10.71
CA GLY A 402 3.83 22.44 10.21
C GLY A 402 3.61 21.97 8.77
N ARG A 403 4.52 21.14 8.26
CA ARG A 403 4.38 20.46 6.96
C ARG A 403 3.22 19.47 6.98
N VAL A 404 2.63 19.26 5.84
CA VAL A 404 1.68 18.16 5.61
C VAL A 404 2.27 17.28 4.53
N VAL A 405 2.79 16.14 4.93
CA VAL A 405 3.47 15.18 4.07
C VAL A 405 2.56 14.01 3.79
N ALA A 406 2.33 13.70 2.52
CA ALA A 406 1.48 12.61 2.05
C ALA A 406 2.30 11.49 1.41
N LEU A 407 1.77 10.27 1.47
CA LEU A 407 2.29 9.10 0.79
C LEU A 407 1.12 8.29 0.24
N GLY A 408 1.23 7.75 -0.97
CA GLY A 408 0.22 6.92 -1.60
C GLY A 408 0.74 5.52 -1.93
N TRP A 409 -0.16 4.56 -2.06
CA TRP A 409 0.15 3.28 -2.66
C TRP A 409 0.30 3.41 -4.17
N MET A 410 1.45 3.00 -4.69
CA MET A 410 1.78 3.10 -6.11
C MET A 410 1.37 1.83 -6.84
N SER A 411 0.07 1.69 -7.08
CA SER A 411 -0.50 0.59 -7.86
C SER A 411 -1.96 0.82 -8.25
N ASN A 412 -2.54 -0.18 -8.92
CA ASN A 412 -3.95 -0.20 -9.28
C ASN A 412 -4.54 -1.59 -9.03
N TRP A 413 -5.72 -1.64 -8.40
CA TRP A 413 -6.42 -2.89 -8.08
C TRP A 413 -6.75 -3.73 -9.32
N GLN A 414 -6.82 -3.15 -10.53
CA GLN A 414 -7.09 -3.89 -11.75
C GLN A 414 -6.02 -4.95 -12.07
N TYR A 415 -4.76 -4.74 -11.62
CA TYR A 415 -3.64 -5.63 -11.97
C TYR A 415 -2.62 -5.89 -10.87
N GLN A 416 -2.79 -5.32 -9.68
CA GLN A 416 -1.80 -5.49 -8.61
C GLN A 416 -1.53 -6.97 -8.30
N GLY A 417 -2.54 -7.83 -8.35
CA GLY A 417 -2.40 -9.27 -8.06
C GLY A 417 -1.52 -10.05 -9.05
N VAL A 418 -1.23 -9.47 -10.22
CA VAL A 418 -0.49 -10.12 -11.32
C VAL A 418 0.74 -9.34 -11.78
N LEU A 419 1.20 -8.38 -10.98
CA LEU A 419 2.45 -7.67 -11.26
C LEU A 419 3.63 -8.65 -11.38
N PRO A 420 4.64 -8.35 -12.25
CA PRO A 420 5.76 -9.25 -12.52
C PRO A 420 6.84 -9.22 -11.41
N THR A 421 6.40 -9.41 -10.17
CA THR A 421 7.23 -9.55 -8.97
C THR A 421 6.76 -10.78 -8.18
N LEU A 422 7.62 -11.44 -7.42
CA LEU A 422 7.34 -12.69 -6.74
C LEU A 422 7.39 -12.55 -5.21
N GLN A 423 8.59 -12.39 -4.64
CA GLN A 423 8.77 -12.38 -3.19
C GLN A 423 8.17 -11.14 -2.51
N TYR A 424 7.96 -10.06 -3.24
CA TYR A 424 7.27 -8.86 -2.77
C TYR A 424 6.27 -8.36 -3.80
N ARG A 425 5.22 -7.66 -3.36
CA ARG A 425 4.28 -6.98 -4.26
C ARG A 425 3.73 -5.74 -3.60
N GLY A 426 3.83 -4.60 -4.29
CA GLY A 426 3.45 -3.28 -3.81
C GLY A 426 4.65 -2.34 -3.66
N ALA A 427 4.37 -1.03 -3.77
CA ALA A 427 5.31 0.05 -3.52
C ALA A 427 4.54 1.31 -3.10
N ASN A 428 5.19 2.25 -2.42
CA ASN A 428 4.65 3.59 -2.23
C ASN A 428 5.21 4.56 -3.26
N THR A 429 4.49 5.65 -3.54
CA THR A 429 5.00 6.81 -4.27
C THR A 429 6.15 7.47 -3.51
N ILE A 430 6.88 8.40 -4.12
CA ILE A 430 7.70 9.31 -3.30
C ILE A 430 6.79 10.14 -2.40
N ALA A 431 7.33 10.56 -1.25
CA ALA A 431 6.62 11.44 -0.33
C ALA A 431 6.40 12.84 -0.94
N ARG A 432 5.27 13.48 -0.62
CA ARG A 432 4.84 14.75 -1.21
C ARG A 432 4.45 15.76 -0.14
N ASP A 433 5.01 16.96 -0.20
CA ASP A 433 4.53 18.11 0.56
C ASP A 433 3.26 18.66 -0.08
N LEU A 434 2.22 18.84 0.72
CA LEU A 434 0.94 19.35 0.29
C LEU A 434 0.78 20.84 0.64
N SER A 435 0.32 21.64 -0.33
CA SER A 435 -0.11 23.02 -0.16
C SER A 435 -1.26 23.34 -1.12
N LEU A 436 -1.85 24.51 -0.98
CA LEU A 436 -2.85 25.02 -1.91
C LEU A 436 -2.28 26.21 -2.69
N TYR A 437 -2.66 26.32 -3.95
CA TYR A 437 -2.37 27.50 -4.78
C TYR A 437 -3.64 28.01 -5.47
N ARG A 438 -3.61 29.26 -5.92
CA ARG A 438 -4.72 29.83 -6.71
C ARG A 438 -4.40 29.82 -8.19
N GLU A 439 -5.34 29.31 -8.96
CA GLU A 439 -5.29 29.34 -10.43
C GLU A 439 -6.67 29.71 -10.97
N ALA A 440 -6.74 30.73 -11.83
CA ALA A 440 -8.01 31.22 -12.41
C ALA A 440 -9.13 31.48 -11.36
N GLY A 441 -8.78 31.85 -10.14
CA GLY A 441 -9.71 32.12 -9.03
C GLY A 441 -10.08 30.90 -8.19
N GLU A 442 -9.68 29.70 -8.58
CA GLU A 442 -9.90 28.46 -7.84
C GLU A 442 -8.74 28.12 -6.90
N LEU A 443 -9.03 27.39 -5.83
CA LEU A 443 -8.04 26.75 -4.98
C LEU A 443 -7.80 25.32 -5.46
N LEU A 444 -6.54 25.03 -5.78
CA LEU A 444 -6.08 23.73 -6.24
C LEU A 444 -5.00 23.19 -5.32
N LEU A 445 -4.92 21.87 -5.23
CA LEU A 445 -3.91 21.18 -4.44
C LEU A 445 -2.60 21.11 -5.22
N ARG A 446 -1.49 21.48 -4.56
CA ARG A 446 -0.13 21.21 -4.99
C ARG A 446 0.41 20.00 -4.23
N CYS A 447 0.97 19.05 -4.96
CA CYS A 447 1.64 17.87 -4.41
C CYS A 447 3.11 17.92 -4.84
N ALA A 448 3.95 18.68 -4.13
CA ALA A 448 5.37 18.83 -4.49
C ALA A 448 6.20 17.64 -3.98
N PRO A 449 7.24 17.18 -4.71
CA PRO A 449 8.19 16.24 -4.14
C PRO A 449 8.81 16.82 -2.88
N VAL A 450 8.94 16.03 -1.82
CA VAL A 450 9.58 16.50 -0.58
C VAL A 450 11.03 16.92 -0.82
N PRO A 451 11.56 17.94 -0.11
CA PRO A 451 12.94 18.42 -0.29
C PRO A 451 13.99 17.37 0.05
N GLU A 452 13.65 16.36 0.82
CA GLU A 452 14.51 15.21 1.12
C GLU A 452 14.93 14.45 -0.16
N MET A 453 14.11 14.46 -1.21
CA MET A 453 14.50 13.92 -2.52
C MET A 453 15.69 14.66 -3.14
N GLU A 454 15.82 15.96 -2.88
CA GLU A 454 16.99 16.72 -3.34
C GLU A 454 18.25 16.39 -2.55
N ALA A 455 18.10 16.14 -1.25
CA ALA A 455 19.20 15.67 -0.40
C ALA A 455 19.70 14.27 -0.78
N ALA A 456 18.82 13.43 -1.35
CA ALA A 456 19.17 12.10 -1.85
C ALA A 456 19.93 12.13 -3.20
N ARG A 457 20.04 13.27 -3.87
CA ARG A 457 20.79 13.41 -5.12
C ARG A 457 22.28 13.19 -4.90
N ALA A 458 22.89 12.25 -5.65
CA ALA A 458 24.29 11.87 -5.50
C ALA A 458 25.20 12.46 -6.58
N GLU A 459 24.90 12.15 -7.83
CA GLU A 459 25.67 12.55 -9.01
C GLU A 459 24.78 13.42 -9.88
N THR A 460 25.36 14.50 -10.41
CA THR A 460 24.64 15.41 -11.28
C THR A 460 25.29 15.45 -12.65
N ARG A 461 24.50 15.23 -13.68
CA ARG A 461 24.91 15.49 -15.06
C ARG A 461 24.11 16.67 -15.60
N ASN A 462 24.84 17.72 -16.02
CA ASN A 462 24.26 18.91 -16.61
C ASN A 462 24.41 18.87 -18.13
N PHE A 463 23.36 19.22 -18.85
CA PHE A 463 23.36 19.31 -20.29
C PHE A 463 23.31 20.79 -20.71
N PRO A 464 24.05 21.19 -21.74
CA PRO A 464 23.95 22.56 -22.26
C PRO A 464 22.54 22.82 -22.79
N SER A 465 22.13 24.09 -22.78
CA SER A 465 20.88 24.51 -23.42
C SER A 465 20.90 24.23 -24.91
N PHE A 466 19.81 23.67 -25.46
CA PHE A 466 19.70 23.35 -26.88
C PHE A 466 18.29 23.65 -27.42
N ARG A 467 18.20 23.88 -28.74
CA ARG A 467 16.95 24.10 -29.46
C ARG A 467 16.50 22.82 -30.14
N VAL A 468 15.22 22.54 -30.09
CA VAL A 468 14.57 21.44 -30.80
C VAL A 468 13.68 22.01 -31.88
N SER A 469 14.06 21.77 -33.15
CA SER A 469 13.32 22.23 -34.36
C SER A 469 12.76 21.08 -35.19
N ASP A 470 13.15 19.85 -34.86
CA ASP A 470 12.69 18.58 -35.42
C ASP A 470 12.82 17.53 -34.33
N SER A 471 14.01 16.94 -34.16
CA SER A 471 14.33 15.98 -33.11
C SER A 471 15.70 16.29 -32.50
N TYR A 472 15.86 15.94 -31.22
CA TYR A 472 17.13 15.98 -30.51
C TYR A 472 17.21 14.85 -29.52
N GLU A 473 18.19 13.98 -29.66
CA GLU A 473 18.39 12.83 -28.76
C GLU A 473 19.50 13.10 -27.75
N VAL A 474 19.23 12.84 -26.50
CA VAL A 474 20.18 12.74 -25.41
C VAL A 474 20.33 11.25 -25.07
N SER A 475 21.32 10.62 -25.70
CA SER A 475 21.73 9.25 -25.35
C SER A 475 22.60 9.25 -24.11
N SER A 476 22.54 8.19 -23.30
CA SER A 476 23.31 8.05 -22.06
C SER A 476 23.01 9.14 -21.03
N LEU A 477 21.82 9.12 -20.43
CA LEU A 477 21.42 10.05 -19.36
C LEU A 477 22.37 9.99 -18.15
N LEU A 478 22.79 8.79 -17.76
CA LEU A 478 23.74 8.54 -16.69
C LEU A 478 24.65 7.35 -17.01
N ASP A 479 25.93 7.49 -16.72
CA ASP A 479 26.89 6.40 -16.82
C ASP A 479 26.60 5.34 -15.73
N GLY A 480 26.59 4.05 -16.09
CA GLY A 480 26.24 2.97 -15.19
C GLY A 480 24.85 3.14 -14.55
N ASN A 481 23.88 3.61 -15.33
CA ASN A 481 22.49 3.79 -14.90
C ASN A 481 21.88 2.46 -14.42
N LYS A 482 21.43 2.43 -13.17
CA LYS A 482 20.76 1.27 -12.55
C LYS A 482 19.22 1.40 -12.51
N GLY A 483 18.68 2.48 -13.11
CA GLY A 483 17.26 2.77 -13.15
C GLY A 483 16.73 3.69 -12.04
N ALA A 484 17.61 4.31 -11.24
CA ALA A 484 17.23 5.24 -10.17
C ALA A 484 17.80 6.63 -10.41
N TYR A 485 16.97 7.55 -10.90
CA TYR A 485 17.40 8.92 -11.20
C TYR A 485 16.22 9.89 -11.30
N GLU A 486 16.55 11.17 -11.22
CA GLU A 486 15.65 12.28 -11.49
C GLU A 486 16.11 13.03 -12.75
N VAL A 487 15.15 13.43 -13.59
CA VAL A 487 15.39 14.39 -14.69
C VAL A 487 14.65 15.69 -14.37
N GLU A 488 15.39 16.79 -14.30
CA GLU A 488 14.86 18.14 -14.11
C GLU A 488 14.94 18.92 -15.44
N LEU A 489 13.82 19.43 -15.92
CA LEU A 489 13.67 20.10 -17.18
C LEU A 489 13.02 21.47 -17.04
N GLU A 490 13.58 22.49 -17.72
CA GLU A 490 12.92 23.75 -18.03
C GLU A 490 12.90 23.95 -19.53
N LEU A 491 11.71 24.11 -20.10
CA LEU A 491 11.51 24.28 -21.53
C LEU A 491 10.84 25.63 -21.82
N LYS A 492 11.24 26.27 -22.91
CA LYS A 492 10.56 27.45 -23.47
C LYS A 492 9.97 27.09 -24.81
N ASN A 493 8.65 27.11 -24.90
CA ASN A 493 7.96 26.93 -26.17
C ASN A 493 8.13 28.15 -27.08
N ASN A 494 8.36 27.91 -28.36
CA ASN A 494 8.48 28.92 -29.41
C ASN A 494 7.58 28.53 -30.59
N GLY A 495 6.31 28.26 -30.34
CA GLY A 495 5.32 27.89 -31.32
C GLY A 495 5.22 26.41 -31.68
N SER A 496 5.80 25.53 -30.85
CA SER A 496 5.53 24.09 -30.96
C SER A 496 4.07 23.80 -30.58
N GLU A 497 3.35 23.07 -31.42
CA GLU A 497 1.99 22.62 -31.12
C GLU A 497 1.98 21.40 -30.21
N ARG A 498 3.08 20.60 -30.23
CA ARG A 498 3.35 19.51 -29.27
C ARG A 498 4.83 19.47 -28.93
N ILE A 499 5.13 19.42 -27.65
CA ILE A 499 6.45 19.16 -27.10
C ILE A 499 6.46 17.68 -26.70
N ILE A 500 7.24 16.86 -27.41
CA ILE A 500 7.27 15.40 -27.22
C ILE A 500 8.56 15.01 -26.51
N LEU A 501 8.43 14.12 -25.54
CA LEU A 501 9.50 13.58 -24.71
C LEU A 501 9.38 12.06 -24.71
N THR A 502 10.37 11.34 -25.23
CA THR A 502 10.38 9.88 -25.24
C THR A 502 11.54 9.37 -24.38
N LEU A 503 11.20 8.75 -23.27
CA LEU A 503 12.15 8.06 -22.40
C LEU A 503 12.28 6.62 -22.85
N SER A 504 13.48 6.16 -23.25
CA SER A 504 13.67 4.85 -23.88
C SER A 504 14.97 4.15 -23.47
N ASN A 505 15.07 2.86 -23.81
CA ASN A 505 16.26 2.04 -23.65
C ASN A 505 16.72 1.38 -24.96
N SER A 506 17.83 0.65 -24.89
CA SER A 506 18.45 0.00 -26.07
C SER A 506 17.59 -1.10 -26.70
N LYS A 507 16.55 -1.57 -26.01
CA LYS A 507 15.60 -2.60 -26.50
C LYS A 507 14.40 -1.98 -27.24
N GLY A 508 14.32 -0.65 -27.30
CA GLY A 508 13.19 0.07 -27.88
C GLY A 508 11.98 0.16 -26.96
N GLU A 509 12.09 -0.30 -25.70
CA GLU A 509 11.09 -0.08 -24.68
C GLU A 509 11.06 1.39 -24.32
N ARG A 510 9.86 1.98 -24.20
CA ARG A 510 9.72 3.44 -24.05
C ARG A 510 8.47 3.89 -23.32
N VAL A 511 8.59 5.04 -22.69
CA VAL A 511 7.48 5.82 -22.15
C VAL A 511 7.38 7.09 -23.00
N ASN A 512 6.24 7.26 -23.68
CA ASN A 512 5.98 8.44 -24.51
C ASN A 512 5.25 9.49 -23.67
N MET A 513 5.75 10.71 -23.69
CA MET A 513 5.17 11.86 -22.99
C MET A 513 5.05 13.04 -23.96
N HIS A 514 4.00 13.83 -23.83
CA HIS A 514 3.94 15.08 -24.59
C HIS A 514 3.05 16.13 -23.92
N TYR A 515 3.38 17.39 -24.16
CA TYR A 515 2.49 18.52 -23.95
C TYR A 515 1.70 18.79 -25.22
N ASP A 516 0.38 18.71 -25.16
CA ASP A 516 -0.54 19.15 -26.22
C ASP A 516 -0.93 20.60 -25.90
N VAL A 517 -0.37 21.54 -26.65
CA VAL A 517 -0.52 22.98 -26.37
C VAL A 517 -1.96 23.44 -26.60
N ALA A 518 -2.59 22.96 -27.67
CA ALA A 518 -3.96 23.36 -28.03
C ALA A 518 -5.00 22.84 -27.00
N ARG A 519 -4.77 21.65 -26.45
CA ARG A 519 -5.65 21.06 -25.44
C ARG A 519 -5.28 21.42 -24.02
N GLN A 520 -4.13 22.05 -23.81
CA GLN A 520 -3.57 22.32 -22.48
C GLN A 520 -3.49 21.05 -21.63
N GLN A 521 -2.83 20.02 -22.16
CA GLN A 521 -2.71 18.71 -21.53
C GLN A 521 -1.26 18.22 -21.53
N PHE A 522 -0.89 17.52 -20.45
CA PHE A 522 0.26 16.63 -20.43
C PHE A 522 -0.22 15.18 -20.51
N VAL A 523 0.38 14.42 -21.40
CA VAL A 523 0.02 13.02 -21.68
C VAL A 523 1.22 12.14 -21.41
N MET A 524 0.99 10.99 -20.77
CA MET A 524 1.98 9.91 -20.61
C MET A 524 1.37 8.59 -21.08
N GLU A 525 2.08 7.89 -21.95
CA GLU A 525 1.70 6.60 -22.48
C GLU A 525 2.78 5.56 -22.17
N ARG A 526 2.37 4.42 -21.61
CA ARG A 526 3.24 3.33 -21.18
C ARG A 526 3.02 2.00 -21.91
N SER A 527 2.27 1.98 -23.00
CA SER A 527 1.91 0.74 -23.72
C SER A 527 3.11 -0.03 -24.24
N GLU A 528 4.25 0.65 -24.43
CA GLU A 528 5.51 0.08 -24.91
C GLU A 528 6.65 0.18 -23.86
N SER A 529 6.30 0.30 -22.58
CA SER A 529 7.24 0.60 -21.49
C SER A 529 8.06 -0.62 -21.01
N GLY A 530 7.96 -1.77 -21.67
CA GLY A 530 8.61 -3.02 -21.31
C GLY A 530 7.60 -4.14 -21.19
N LEU A 531 7.63 -4.89 -20.08
CA LEU A 531 6.67 -5.97 -19.84
C LEU A 531 5.29 -5.37 -19.50
N THR A 532 4.32 -5.52 -20.41
CA THR A 532 2.99 -4.93 -20.29
C THR A 532 1.84 -5.92 -20.47
N ASN A 533 2.14 -7.16 -20.89
CA ASN A 533 1.17 -8.18 -21.30
C ASN A 533 0.65 -9.07 -20.17
N PHE A 534 1.03 -8.78 -18.92
CA PHE A 534 0.54 -9.54 -17.75
C PHE A 534 -0.91 -9.19 -17.37
N SER A 535 -1.43 -8.03 -17.84
CA SER A 535 -2.83 -7.63 -17.69
C SER A 535 -3.26 -6.75 -18.86
N PRO A 536 -4.47 -6.93 -19.42
CA PRO A 536 -5.03 -6.05 -20.45
C PRO A 536 -5.30 -4.62 -19.94
N ASP A 537 -5.47 -4.44 -18.63
CA ASP A 537 -5.70 -3.14 -18.01
C ASP A 537 -4.43 -2.34 -17.75
N PHE A 538 -3.24 -2.98 -17.90
CA PHE A 538 -1.97 -2.31 -17.59
C PHE A 538 -1.54 -1.30 -18.66
N PRO A 539 -1.57 -1.58 -19.98
CA PRO A 539 -1.28 -0.57 -20.99
C PRO A 539 -2.23 0.62 -20.85
N ALA A 540 -1.68 1.82 -20.71
CA ALA A 540 -2.50 3.00 -20.45
C ALA A 540 -1.89 4.27 -21.05
N MET A 541 -2.76 5.18 -21.47
CA MET A 541 -2.48 6.57 -21.73
C MET A 541 -3.20 7.40 -20.66
N THR A 542 -2.44 8.18 -19.92
CA THR A 542 -2.94 9.05 -18.84
C THR A 542 -2.77 10.51 -19.23
N VAL A 543 -3.69 11.37 -18.79
CA VAL A 543 -3.79 12.76 -19.23
C VAL A 543 -4.04 13.68 -18.04
N ALA A 544 -3.16 14.67 -17.85
CA ALA A 544 -3.31 15.73 -16.85
C ALA A 544 -3.63 17.07 -17.52
N PRO A 545 -4.48 17.93 -16.93
CA PRO A 545 -4.63 19.31 -17.37
C PRO A 545 -3.36 20.11 -17.00
N VAL A 546 -2.94 21.01 -17.88
CA VAL A 546 -1.85 21.94 -17.63
C VAL A 546 -2.29 23.35 -18.04
N VAL A 547 -1.76 24.37 -17.38
CA VAL A 547 -2.15 25.77 -17.65
C VAL A 547 -1.09 26.47 -18.49
N ASP A 548 0.18 26.33 -18.13
CA ASP A 548 1.29 26.96 -18.84
C ASP A 548 1.99 25.96 -19.77
N THR A 549 1.89 26.19 -21.06
CA THR A 549 2.60 25.41 -22.09
C THR A 549 3.70 26.23 -22.77
N ASP A 550 3.87 27.50 -22.37
CA ASP A 550 4.95 28.36 -22.85
C ASP A 550 6.23 28.22 -22.03
N HIS A 551 6.08 28.09 -20.71
CA HIS A 551 7.17 27.86 -19.78
C HIS A 551 6.93 26.58 -18.99
N VAL A 552 7.48 25.49 -19.50
CA VAL A 552 7.28 24.15 -18.91
C VAL A 552 8.41 23.85 -17.92
N ARG A 553 8.04 23.48 -16.70
CA ARG A 553 8.93 22.88 -15.71
C ARG A 553 8.45 21.48 -15.42
N LEU A 554 9.33 20.50 -15.57
CA LEU A 554 9.02 19.09 -15.37
C LEU A 554 10.14 18.41 -14.59
N ARG A 555 9.77 17.66 -13.55
CA ARG A 555 10.66 16.74 -12.84
C ARG A 555 10.13 15.33 -13.09
N LEU A 556 10.98 14.44 -13.57
CA LEU A 556 10.67 13.02 -13.75
C LEU A 556 11.48 12.23 -12.73
N PHE A 557 10.81 11.51 -11.85
CA PHE A 557 11.42 10.55 -10.94
C PHE A 557 11.27 9.16 -11.54
N VAL A 558 12.39 8.57 -11.93
CA VAL A 558 12.44 7.27 -12.59
C VAL A 558 13.07 6.25 -11.66
N ASP A 559 12.39 5.15 -11.44
CA ASP A 559 12.93 3.99 -10.74
C ASP A 559 12.73 2.73 -11.59
N ARG A 560 13.23 1.61 -11.14
CA ARG A 560 13.21 0.33 -11.89
C ARG A 560 11.82 -0.11 -12.34
N SER A 561 10.79 0.34 -11.66
CA SER A 561 9.41 -0.07 -11.95
C SER A 561 8.41 1.08 -11.87
N SER A 562 8.85 2.34 -12.03
CA SER A 562 7.96 3.50 -12.02
C SER A 562 8.53 4.72 -12.74
N VAL A 563 7.63 5.57 -13.20
CA VAL A 563 7.89 6.94 -13.64
C VAL A 563 6.86 7.84 -12.98
N GLU A 564 7.32 8.78 -12.14
CA GLU A 564 6.48 9.83 -11.57
C GLU A 564 6.86 11.18 -12.20
N ALA A 565 5.89 11.87 -12.82
CA ALA A 565 6.06 13.17 -13.44
C ALA A 565 5.41 14.26 -12.59
N PHE A 566 6.19 15.29 -12.24
CA PHE A 566 5.74 16.46 -11.50
C PHE A 566 5.88 17.70 -12.36
N GLY A 567 4.75 18.25 -12.79
CA GLY A 567 4.73 19.47 -13.58
C GLY A 567 4.57 20.70 -12.70
N ASP A 568 5.31 21.75 -13.03
CA ASP A 568 5.33 23.04 -12.34
C ASP A 568 5.38 22.90 -10.80
N ASN A 569 6.36 22.12 -10.36
CA ASN A 569 6.59 21.77 -8.95
C ASN A 569 5.35 21.16 -8.25
N GLY A 570 4.66 20.24 -8.93
CA GLY A 570 3.53 19.48 -8.36
C GLY A 570 2.15 20.13 -8.53
N LYS A 571 1.98 21.12 -9.43
CA LYS A 571 0.65 21.58 -9.84
C LYS A 571 -0.14 20.48 -10.55
N PHE A 572 0.53 19.61 -11.28
CA PHE A 572 0.02 18.29 -11.62
C PHE A 572 1.04 17.21 -11.31
N VAL A 573 0.56 16.04 -10.99
CA VAL A 573 1.37 14.85 -10.77
C VAL A 573 0.78 13.68 -11.55
N MET A 574 1.65 12.82 -12.05
CA MET A 574 1.27 11.64 -12.81
C MET A 574 2.17 10.47 -12.45
N THR A 575 1.61 9.49 -11.74
CA THR A 575 2.32 8.30 -11.27
C THR A 575 1.94 7.09 -12.10
N ASN A 576 2.90 6.47 -12.75
CA ASN A 576 2.69 5.28 -13.56
C ASN A 576 3.78 4.21 -13.29
N ARG A 577 3.35 2.96 -13.07
CA ARG A 577 4.24 1.80 -13.03
C ARG A 577 4.71 1.46 -14.44
N VAL A 578 5.96 0.97 -14.54
CA VAL A 578 6.59 0.49 -15.77
C VAL A 578 7.45 -0.73 -15.43
N PHE A 579 7.73 -1.60 -16.41
CA PHE A 579 8.54 -2.81 -16.15
C PHE A 579 9.54 -3.04 -17.31
N PRO A 580 10.52 -2.12 -17.51
CA PRO A 580 11.47 -2.23 -18.59
C PRO A 580 12.45 -3.38 -18.37
N SER A 581 12.89 -4.01 -19.45
CA SER A 581 13.89 -5.07 -19.41
C SER A 581 15.29 -4.56 -19.08
N GLU A 582 15.57 -3.30 -19.40
CA GLU A 582 16.79 -2.55 -19.07
C GLU A 582 16.40 -1.12 -18.63
N PRO A 583 17.21 -0.43 -17.82
CA PRO A 583 16.95 0.95 -17.45
C PRO A 583 16.79 1.86 -18.69
N TYR A 584 15.83 2.77 -18.65
CA TYR A 584 15.77 3.83 -19.64
C TYR A 584 16.98 4.73 -19.48
N ASN A 585 17.71 4.97 -20.56
CA ASN A 585 18.93 5.79 -20.53
C ASN A 585 19.03 6.79 -21.70
N THR A 586 17.98 6.93 -22.47
CA THR A 586 17.87 7.87 -23.58
C THR A 586 16.62 8.72 -23.40
N LEU A 587 16.76 10.03 -23.62
CA LEU A 587 15.64 10.96 -23.67
C LEU A 587 15.66 11.68 -25.02
N THR A 588 14.64 11.43 -25.84
CA THR A 588 14.46 12.06 -27.14
C THR A 588 13.43 13.17 -27.03
N PHE A 589 13.76 14.31 -27.59
CA PHE A 589 12.91 15.50 -27.70
C PHE A 589 12.47 15.67 -29.15
N GLU A 590 11.19 15.85 -29.40
CA GLU A 590 10.65 16.10 -30.74
C GLU A 590 9.63 17.23 -30.67
N THR A 591 9.48 17.96 -31.78
CA THR A 591 8.47 19.01 -31.91
C THR A 591 7.50 18.68 -33.04
N TRP A 592 6.21 18.93 -32.79
CA TRP A 592 5.22 18.92 -33.86
C TRP A 592 4.92 20.36 -34.22
N ARG A 593 5.41 20.80 -35.40
CA ARG A 593 5.45 22.20 -35.88
C ARG A 593 6.22 23.12 -34.91
N GLY A 594 6.58 24.31 -35.33
CA GLY A 594 7.31 25.25 -34.51
C GLY A 594 8.62 24.72 -33.97
N ASN A 595 9.00 25.17 -32.80
CA ASN A 595 10.20 24.70 -32.06
C ASN A 595 10.09 25.04 -30.57
N PHE A 596 10.99 24.49 -29.77
CA PHE A 596 11.15 24.89 -28.39
C PHE A 596 12.62 24.87 -27.97
N GLN A 597 12.92 25.53 -26.87
CA GLN A 597 14.25 25.60 -26.26
C GLN A 597 14.26 24.80 -24.96
N VAL A 598 15.14 23.83 -24.84
CA VAL A 598 15.51 23.25 -23.55
C VAL A 598 16.47 24.24 -22.89
N LYS A 599 16.01 24.94 -21.86
CA LYS A 599 16.78 25.94 -21.09
C LYS A 599 17.68 25.28 -20.09
N THR A 600 17.11 24.33 -19.34
CA THR A 600 17.78 23.54 -18.32
C THR A 600 17.44 22.08 -18.51
N MET A 601 18.45 21.24 -18.50
CA MET A 601 18.33 19.80 -18.35
C MET A 601 19.40 19.31 -17.39
N LYS A 602 18.97 18.71 -16.29
CA LYS A 602 19.86 18.09 -15.31
C LYS A 602 19.35 16.69 -15.01
N VAL A 603 20.27 15.78 -14.85
CA VAL A 603 19.98 14.41 -14.44
C VAL A 603 20.73 14.11 -13.15
N TYR A 604 20.00 13.67 -12.14
CA TYR A 604 20.55 13.34 -10.82
C TYR A 604 20.38 11.85 -10.56
N ARG A 605 21.46 11.19 -10.17
CA ARG A 605 21.34 9.84 -9.59
C ARG A 605 20.73 9.97 -8.19
N ILE A 606 19.75 9.14 -7.89
CA ILE A 606 19.21 9.01 -6.53
C ILE A 606 19.94 7.84 -5.83
N ARG A 607 20.37 8.08 -4.59
CA ARG A 607 21.04 7.08 -3.75
C ARG A 607 20.08 6.10 -3.14
#